data_fc4d3a3f7176b29593814cb2393085fc
#
_entry.id   fc4d3a3f7176b29593814cb2393085fc
#
_cell.length_a   1.000
_cell.length_b   1.000
_cell.length_c   1.000
_cell.angle_alpha   90.00
_cell.angle_beta   90.00
_cell.angle_gamma   90.00
#
_symmetry.space_group_name_H-M   'P 1'
#
loop_
_entity.id
_entity.type
_entity.pdbx_description
1 polymer ?
#
loop_
_entity_poly.entity_id
_entity_poly.type
_entity_poly.pdbx_seq_one_letter_code
_entity_poly.pdbx_strand_id
1 'polypeptide(L)'
;RSVAPSQPLSVGVWEYDDEHRTVPGPLNEVALANSDIITFHCYEPAGPLNAVIDALESHGRPLVCTEWLARTAGSTADLLPVFRDRGVGAINWGLVDGRTQTRFPWTSWMEPVTDDEPWFHELFHPDGRPYDDAEAELFRRTTATP
;
A
#
# COMPACT_ATOMS: atom_id res chain seq x y z
N ARG A 1 15.85 3.37 -20.96
CA ARG A 1 14.90 3.02 -22.07
C ARG A 1 15.61 2.60 -23.38
N SER A 2 16.89 2.29 -23.34
CA SER A 2 17.65 1.86 -24.55
C SER A 2 17.14 0.53 -25.14
N VAL A 3 16.48 -0.32 -24.34
CA VAL A 3 15.87 -1.60 -24.79
C VAL A 3 14.47 -1.44 -25.37
N ALA A 4 13.88 -0.24 -25.34
CA ALA A 4 12.55 0.08 -25.88
C ALA A 4 11.48 -0.98 -25.53
N PRO A 5 11.21 -1.27 -24.23
CA PRO A 5 10.24 -2.27 -23.84
C PRO A 5 8.83 -1.90 -24.30
N SER A 6 8.03 -2.90 -24.64
CA SER A 6 6.60 -2.71 -24.97
C SER A 6 5.71 -2.67 -23.71
N GLN A 7 6.20 -3.17 -22.59
CA GLN A 7 5.52 -3.13 -21.31
C GLN A 7 5.72 -1.78 -20.64
N PRO A 8 4.73 -1.30 -19.85
CA PRO A 8 4.92 -0.12 -19.01
C PRO A 8 6.02 -0.38 -17.98
N LEU A 9 6.82 0.64 -17.72
CA LEU A 9 7.86 0.61 -16.71
C LEU A 9 7.35 1.31 -15.44
N SER A 10 7.81 0.82 -14.30
CA SER A 10 7.58 1.47 -13.01
C SER A 10 8.79 1.32 -12.11
N VAL A 11 9.06 2.35 -11.34
CA VAL A 11 9.98 2.34 -10.20
C VAL A 11 9.24 2.96 -9.03
N GLY A 12 9.20 2.27 -7.89
CA GLY A 12 8.46 2.73 -6.71
C GLY A 12 9.01 4.04 -6.16
N VAL A 13 8.11 4.97 -5.88
CA VAL A 13 8.38 6.17 -5.07
C VAL A 13 8.06 5.81 -3.64
N TRP A 14 8.98 6.14 -2.71
CA TRP A 14 8.79 5.67 -1.35
C TRP A 14 9.36 6.60 -0.26
N GLU A 15 10.10 7.61 -0.60
CA GLU A 15 10.58 8.61 0.35
C GLU A 15 9.60 9.79 0.39
N TYR A 16 9.08 10.10 1.58
CA TYR A 16 8.17 11.20 1.86
C TYR A 16 8.73 12.05 2.98
N ASP A 17 8.44 13.35 2.97
CA ASP A 17 8.75 14.25 4.07
C ASP A 17 7.70 14.15 5.20
N ASP A 18 7.90 14.89 6.29
CA ASP A 18 6.98 14.92 7.43
C ASP A 18 5.58 15.46 7.06
N GLU A 19 5.43 16.09 5.90
CA GLU A 19 4.15 16.54 5.34
C GLU A 19 3.58 15.56 4.30
N HIS A 20 4.16 14.35 4.22
CA HIS A 20 3.79 13.27 3.30
C HIS A 20 3.89 13.62 1.82
N ARG A 21 4.73 14.57 1.49
CA ARG A 21 5.07 14.90 0.12
C ARG A 21 6.26 14.07 -0.33
N THR A 22 6.31 13.76 -1.62
CA THR A 22 7.50 13.09 -2.18
C THR A 22 8.75 13.95 -1.95
N VAL A 23 9.73 13.39 -1.26
CA VAL A 23 10.99 14.11 -1.01
C VAL A 23 11.70 14.36 -2.34
N PRO A 24 12.04 15.62 -2.68
CA PRO A 24 12.90 15.91 -3.80
C PRO A 24 14.26 15.24 -3.60
N GLY A 25 14.65 14.39 -4.52
CA GLY A 25 15.93 13.71 -4.44
C GLY A 25 16.19 12.84 -5.66
N PRO A 26 17.45 12.46 -5.92
CA PRO A 26 17.82 11.81 -7.17
C PRO A 26 17.09 10.47 -7.38
N LEU A 27 16.71 9.76 -6.33
CA LEU A 27 15.98 8.48 -6.44
C LEU A 27 14.54 8.72 -6.88
N ASN A 28 13.80 9.60 -6.19
CA ASN A 28 12.42 9.93 -6.56
C ASN A 28 12.33 10.61 -7.91
N GLU A 29 13.29 11.51 -8.25
CA GLU A 29 13.36 12.13 -9.56
C GLU A 29 13.55 11.10 -10.69
N VAL A 30 14.44 10.14 -10.50
CA VAL A 30 14.65 9.05 -11.46
C VAL A 30 13.42 8.16 -11.56
N ALA A 31 12.80 7.79 -10.45
CA ALA A 31 11.59 6.99 -10.40
C ALA A 31 10.45 7.69 -11.18
N LEU A 32 10.17 8.95 -10.85
CA LEU A 32 9.12 9.74 -11.50
C LEU A 32 9.40 10.00 -12.98
N ALA A 33 10.64 10.31 -13.36
CA ALA A 33 10.99 10.59 -14.75
C ALA A 33 10.89 9.35 -15.66
N ASN A 34 11.06 8.15 -15.12
CA ASN A 34 11.16 6.92 -15.92
C ASN A 34 9.96 5.98 -15.78
N SER A 35 9.01 6.25 -14.92
CA SER A 35 7.82 5.42 -14.74
C SER A 35 6.73 5.78 -15.76
N ASP A 36 6.11 4.80 -16.38
CA ASP A 36 4.89 4.96 -17.17
C ASP A 36 3.64 4.85 -16.25
N ILE A 37 3.76 4.05 -15.20
CA ILE A 37 2.80 3.94 -14.09
C ILE A 37 3.57 4.31 -12.82
N ILE A 38 3.05 5.20 -12.02
CA ILE A 38 3.69 5.56 -10.75
C ILE A 38 3.25 4.56 -9.70
N THR A 39 4.21 3.82 -9.15
CA THR A 39 3.98 2.95 -7.99
C THR A 39 4.53 3.59 -6.74
N PHE A 40 3.85 3.36 -5.61
CA PHE A 40 4.26 3.92 -4.32
C PHE A 40 3.83 2.99 -3.17
N HIS A 41 4.42 3.17 -2.01
CA HIS A 41 4.01 2.54 -0.77
C HIS A 41 3.44 3.61 0.17
N CYS A 42 2.39 3.28 0.90
CA CYS A 42 1.85 4.18 1.92
C CYS A 42 1.15 3.39 3.01
N TYR A 43 1.74 3.38 4.19
CA TYR A 43 1.19 2.70 5.37
C TYR A 43 0.54 3.68 6.37
N GLU A 44 0.15 4.84 5.88
CA GLU A 44 -0.40 5.94 6.65
C GLU A 44 -1.94 5.95 6.64
N PRO A 45 -2.59 6.62 7.61
CA PRO A 45 -4.04 6.80 7.60
C PRO A 45 -4.51 7.72 6.46
N ALA A 46 -5.84 7.87 6.32
CA ALA A 46 -6.48 8.51 5.16
C ALA A 46 -5.98 9.93 4.83
N GLY A 47 -5.70 10.76 5.84
CA GLY A 47 -5.23 12.13 5.62
C GLY A 47 -3.89 12.18 4.86
N PRO A 48 -2.82 11.61 5.44
CA PRO A 48 -1.53 11.47 4.78
C PRO A 48 -1.59 10.71 3.45
N LEU A 49 -2.36 9.62 3.36
CA LEU A 49 -2.54 8.90 2.09
C LEU A 49 -3.07 9.81 0.98
N ASN A 50 -4.10 10.63 1.28
CA ASN A 50 -4.63 11.57 0.30
C ASN A 50 -3.58 12.61 -0.11
N ALA A 51 -2.77 13.11 0.82
CA ALA A 51 -1.70 14.06 0.49
C ALA A 51 -0.65 13.46 -0.46
N VAL A 52 -0.27 12.18 -0.25
CA VAL A 52 0.61 11.45 -1.17
C VAL A 52 -0.03 11.28 -2.54
N ILE A 53 -1.30 10.88 -2.60
CA ILE A 53 -2.03 10.74 -3.86
C ILE A 53 -2.10 12.07 -4.61
N ASP A 54 -2.47 13.17 -3.93
CA ASP A 54 -2.56 14.53 -4.51
C ASP A 54 -1.22 14.94 -5.15
N ALA A 55 -0.12 14.71 -4.44
CA ALA A 55 1.21 15.01 -4.94
C ALA A 55 1.55 14.20 -6.21
N LEU A 56 1.25 12.90 -6.21
CA LEU A 56 1.58 12.01 -7.33
C LEU A 56 0.65 12.20 -8.54
N GLU A 57 -0.63 12.49 -8.34
CA GLU A 57 -1.59 12.79 -9.42
C GLU A 57 -1.16 13.98 -10.30
N SER A 58 -0.43 14.94 -9.72
CA SER A 58 0.12 16.09 -10.47
C SER A 58 0.97 15.68 -11.68
N HIS A 59 1.50 14.47 -11.70
CA HIS A 59 2.28 13.93 -12.81
C HIS A 59 1.44 13.40 -13.99
N GLY A 60 0.11 13.31 -13.86
CA GLY A 60 -0.81 12.92 -14.93
C GLY A 60 -0.64 11.48 -15.43
N ARG A 61 -0.22 10.55 -14.57
CA ARG A 61 -0.01 9.14 -14.88
C ARG A 61 -0.83 8.24 -13.94
N PRO A 62 -1.17 7.01 -14.36
CA PRO A 62 -1.84 6.06 -13.49
C PRO A 62 -1.05 5.81 -12.21
N LEU A 63 -1.75 5.67 -11.08
CA LEU A 63 -1.18 5.41 -9.76
C LEU A 63 -1.52 4.00 -9.28
N VAL A 64 -0.55 3.34 -8.65
CA VAL A 64 -0.76 2.06 -7.96
C VAL A 64 -0.02 2.10 -6.63
N CYS A 65 -0.76 2.04 -5.52
CA CYS A 65 -0.20 1.79 -4.21
C CYS A 65 0.13 0.29 -4.11
N THR A 66 1.40 -0.05 -4.17
CA THR A 66 1.87 -1.43 -4.22
C THR A 66 2.10 -2.06 -2.86
N GLU A 67 2.07 -1.25 -1.80
CA GLU A 67 2.07 -1.72 -0.41
C GLU A 67 1.28 -0.76 0.47
N TRP A 68 0.34 -1.33 1.19
CA TRP A 68 -0.45 -0.66 2.22
C TRP A 68 -1.04 -1.73 3.17
N LEU A 69 -1.87 -1.35 4.10
CA LEU A 69 -2.46 -2.18 5.15
C LEU A 69 -1.45 -2.52 6.26
N ALA A 70 -1.38 -1.65 7.23
CA ALA A 70 -0.64 -1.83 8.48
C ALA A 70 -1.52 -1.33 9.62
N ARG A 71 -2.35 -2.23 10.19
CA ARG A 71 -3.47 -1.85 11.08
C ARG A 71 -3.05 -1.00 12.26
N THR A 72 -1.99 -1.38 12.95
CA THR A 72 -1.51 -0.65 14.13
C THR A 72 -0.79 0.66 13.77
N ALA A 73 -0.43 0.87 12.50
CA ALA A 73 0.07 2.14 11.99
C ALA A 73 -1.04 3.06 11.45
N GLY A 74 -2.31 2.59 11.47
CA GLY A 74 -3.45 3.37 11.02
C GLY A 74 -3.83 3.20 9.54
N SER A 75 -3.08 2.39 8.79
CA SER A 75 -3.43 1.98 7.44
C SER A 75 -4.34 0.75 7.52
N THR A 76 -5.65 0.98 7.54
CA THR A 76 -6.68 -0.06 7.73
C THR A 76 -7.47 -0.32 6.45
N ALA A 77 -8.28 -1.39 6.42
CA ALA A 77 -9.14 -1.70 5.29
C ALA A 77 -10.13 -0.57 4.92
N ASP A 78 -10.42 0.34 5.85
CA ASP A 78 -11.25 1.53 5.59
C ASP A 78 -10.65 2.49 4.55
N LEU A 79 -9.40 2.29 4.14
CA LEU A 79 -8.77 3.04 3.05
C LEU A 79 -9.19 2.56 1.65
N LEU A 80 -9.79 1.37 1.53
CA LEU A 80 -10.23 0.82 0.24
C LEU A 80 -11.13 1.76 -0.55
N PRO A 81 -12.16 2.40 0.04
CA PRO A 81 -12.97 3.40 -0.65
C PRO A 81 -12.14 4.58 -1.18
N VAL A 82 -11.13 5.03 -0.44
CA VAL A 82 -10.25 6.13 -0.90
C VAL A 82 -9.54 5.74 -2.20
N PHE A 83 -8.91 4.58 -2.24
CA PHE A 83 -8.24 4.08 -3.45
C PHE A 83 -9.22 3.96 -4.63
N ARG A 84 -10.40 3.38 -4.40
CA ARG A 84 -11.43 3.22 -5.41
C ARG A 84 -11.92 4.56 -5.96
N ASP A 85 -12.29 5.48 -5.08
CA ASP A 85 -12.88 6.78 -5.45
C ASP A 85 -11.86 7.67 -6.17
N ARG A 86 -10.57 7.49 -5.88
CA ARG A 86 -9.45 8.20 -6.53
C ARG A 86 -8.95 7.46 -7.78
N GLY A 87 -9.48 6.28 -8.11
CA GLY A 87 -9.01 5.49 -9.26
C GLY A 87 -7.57 5.00 -9.12
N VAL A 88 -7.08 4.81 -7.90
CA VAL A 88 -5.74 4.32 -7.57
C VAL A 88 -5.79 2.80 -7.40
N GLY A 89 -4.95 2.07 -8.12
CA GLY A 89 -4.75 0.65 -7.87
C GLY A 89 -4.15 0.42 -6.48
N ALA A 90 -4.61 -0.63 -5.77
CA ALA A 90 -4.13 -0.92 -4.43
C ALA A 90 -3.80 -2.41 -4.27
N ILE A 91 -2.59 -2.71 -3.85
CA ILE A 91 -2.09 -4.05 -3.54
C ILE A 91 -1.68 -4.04 -2.07
N ASN A 92 -2.43 -4.74 -1.22
CA ASN A 92 -2.08 -4.81 0.19
C ASN A 92 -0.83 -5.67 0.42
N TRP A 93 -0.07 -5.35 1.44
CA TRP A 93 1.00 -6.20 1.92
C TRP A 93 0.40 -7.25 2.85
N GLY A 94 0.84 -8.54 2.68
CA GLY A 94 0.31 -9.67 3.44
C GLY A 94 -1.04 -10.20 2.91
N LEU A 95 -1.19 -11.51 2.89
CA LEU A 95 -2.43 -12.17 2.45
C LEU A 95 -2.84 -13.27 3.44
N VAL A 96 -1.97 -14.24 3.68
CA VAL A 96 -2.25 -15.40 4.53
C VAL A 96 -1.17 -15.53 5.59
N ASP A 97 -1.59 -15.63 6.86
CA ASP A 97 -0.66 -15.89 7.96
C ASP A 97 0.15 -17.17 7.72
N GLY A 98 1.44 -17.06 7.90
CA GLY A 98 2.35 -18.17 7.63
C GLY A 98 3.80 -17.86 7.93
N ARG A 99 4.70 -18.43 7.14
CA ARG A 99 6.14 -18.35 7.37
C ARG A 99 6.73 -16.94 7.22
N THR A 100 6.06 -16.07 6.50
CA THR A 100 6.46 -14.66 6.37
C THR A 100 6.33 -13.89 7.67
N GLN A 101 5.43 -14.32 8.57
CA GLN A 101 5.18 -13.70 9.88
C GLN A 101 4.82 -12.21 9.81
N THR A 102 4.31 -11.75 8.68
CA THR A 102 3.93 -10.35 8.44
C THR A 102 2.65 -9.95 9.18
N ARG A 103 2.04 -10.87 9.93
CA ARG A 103 1.02 -10.54 10.95
C ARG A 103 1.59 -9.75 12.13
N PHE A 104 2.89 -9.84 12.37
CA PHE A 104 3.55 -9.09 13.43
C PHE A 104 4.00 -7.71 12.93
N PRO A 105 3.97 -6.67 13.79
CA PRO A 105 4.45 -5.34 13.44
C PRO A 105 5.97 -5.33 13.21
N TRP A 106 6.48 -4.32 12.53
CA TRP A 106 7.92 -4.18 12.25
C TRP A 106 8.78 -4.13 13.51
N THR A 107 8.22 -3.66 14.62
CA THR A 107 8.88 -3.68 15.94
C THR A 107 9.26 -5.10 16.39
N SER A 108 8.59 -6.13 15.87
CA SER A 108 8.91 -7.53 16.15
C SER A 108 10.33 -7.95 15.74
N TRP A 109 10.99 -7.18 14.89
CA TRP A 109 12.38 -7.39 14.53
C TRP A 109 13.35 -7.00 15.66
N MET A 110 12.91 -6.15 16.57
CA MET A 110 13.72 -5.61 17.67
C MET A 110 13.25 -6.10 19.04
N GLU A 111 11.95 -6.36 19.19
CA GLU A 111 11.34 -6.70 20.46
C GLU A 111 10.35 -7.87 20.31
N PRO A 112 10.23 -8.75 21.29
CA PRO A 112 9.20 -9.79 21.29
C PRO A 112 7.80 -9.16 21.28
N VAL A 113 6.94 -9.67 20.40
CA VAL A 113 5.52 -9.31 20.34
C VAL A 113 4.66 -10.48 20.83
N THR A 114 3.47 -10.20 21.33
CA THR A 114 2.50 -11.19 21.78
C THR A 114 1.49 -11.51 20.67
N ASP A 115 0.89 -12.70 20.75
CA ASP A 115 -0.16 -13.09 19.80
C ASP A 115 -1.50 -12.37 20.03
N ASP A 116 -1.60 -11.57 21.08
CA ASP A 116 -2.81 -10.82 21.46
C ASP A 116 -2.94 -9.48 20.71
N GLU A 117 -1.89 -9.07 20.00
CA GLU A 117 -1.92 -7.82 19.23
C GLU A 117 -2.70 -7.99 17.92
N PRO A 118 -3.37 -6.92 17.44
CA PRO A 118 -4.01 -6.96 16.12
C PRO A 118 -2.99 -7.34 15.02
N TRP A 119 -3.42 -8.18 14.09
CA TRP A 119 -2.57 -8.53 12.96
C TRP A 119 -2.18 -7.30 12.14
N PHE A 120 -0.91 -7.23 11.80
CA PHE A 120 -0.37 -6.06 11.14
C PHE A 120 -0.79 -5.98 9.68
N HIS A 121 -0.60 -7.05 8.92
CA HIS A 121 -0.85 -7.05 7.46
C HIS A 121 -1.84 -8.11 6.97
N GLU A 122 -1.75 -9.37 7.42
CA GLU A 122 -2.46 -10.48 6.81
C GLU A 122 -3.99 -10.35 6.90
N LEU A 123 -4.66 -10.94 5.90
CA LEU A 123 -6.12 -10.95 5.76
C LEU A 123 -6.75 -12.30 6.14
N PHE A 124 -6.00 -13.39 6.03
CA PHE A 124 -6.53 -14.73 6.20
C PHE A 124 -5.67 -15.61 7.11
N HIS A 125 -6.33 -16.47 7.86
CA HIS A 125 -5.70 -17.60 8.54
C HIS A 125 -5.22 -18.64 7.51
N PRO A 126 -4.29 -19.56 7.90
CA PRO A 126 -3.79 -20.63 7.03
C PRO A 126 -4.88 -21.56 6.49
N ASP A 127 -6.03 -21.65 7.17
CA ASP A 127 -7.19 -22.46 6.75
C ASP A 127 -8.15 -21.70 5.83
N GLY A 128 -7.83 -20.46 5.46
CA GLY A 128 -8.61 -19.63 4.57
C GLY A 128 -9.73 -18.83 5.25
N ARG A 129 -9.89 -18.92 6.57
CA ARG A 129 -10.82 -18.06 7.28
C ARG A 129 -10.30 -16.61 7.29
N PRO A 130 -11.16 -15.60 7.10
CA PRO A 130 -10.76 -14.21 7.28
C PRO A 130 -10.23 -13.96 8.70
N TYR A 131 -9.26 -13.06 8.83
CA TYR A 131 -8.87 -12.48 10.10
C TYR A 131 -10.04 -11.68 10.70
N ASP A 132 -10.68 -10.88 9.87
CA ASP A 132 -11.87 -10.10 10.19
C ASP A 132 -12.89 -10.21 9.06
N ASP A 133 -14.12 -10.64 9.37
CA ASP A 133 -15.18 -10.84 8.39
C ASP A 133 -15.66 -9.51 7.78
N ALA A 134 -15.64 -8.42 8.55
CA ALA A 134 -16.06 -7.11 8.07
C ALA A 134 -15.04 -6.53 7.08
N GLU A 135 -13.75 -6.69 7.35
CA GLU A 135 -12.70 -6.34 6.38
C GLU A 135 -12.83 -7.16 5.09
N ALA A 136 -12.97 -8.47 5.19
CA ALA A 136 -13.13 -9.34 4.03
C ALA A 136 -14.35 -8.95 3.17
N GLU A 137 -15.46 -8.57 3.81
CA GLU A 137 -16.65 -8.09 3.11
C GLU A 137 -16.41 -6.71 2.48
N LEU A 138 -15.66 -5.83 3.13
CA LEU A 138 -15.28 -4.54 2.57
C LEU A 138 -14.42 -4.72 1.31
N PHE A 139 -13.44 -5.62 1.32
CA PHE A 139 -12.67 -5.99 0.14
C PHE A 139 -13.59 -6.47 -0.99
N ARG A 140 -14.49 -7.43 -0.73
CA ARG A 140 -15.41 -7.97 -1.75
C ARG A 140 -16.27 -6.86 -2.38
N ARG A 141 -16.87 -6.00 -1.56
CA ARG A 141 -17.74 -4.91 -2.05
C ARG A 141 -16.96 -3.87 -2.85
N THR A 142 -15.74 -3.55 -2.42
CA THR A 142 -14.93 -2.52 -3.07
C THR A 142 -14.36 -3.01 -4.39
N THR A 143 -14.02 -4.30 -4.50
CA THR A 143 -13.43 -4.90 -5.71
C THR A 143 -14.48 -5.50 -6.66
N ALA A 144 -15.74 -5.63 -6.23
CA ALA A 144 -16.81 -6.07 -7.12
C ALA A 144 -16.93 -5.13 -8.33
N THR A 145 -16.84 -5.71 -9.52
CA THR A 145 -17.13 -4.96 -10.76
C THR A 145 -18.60 -4.56 -10.77
N PRO A 146 -18.95 -3.32 -11.12
CA PRO A 146 -20.35 -2.90 -11.26
C PRO A 146 -21.08 -3.68 -12.35
#